data_d9ef59a5572ae5e46c98f8f8e41ff0d5
#
_entry.id   d9ef59a5572ae5e46c98f8f8e41ff0d5
#
_cell.length_a   1.000
_cell.length_b   1.000
_cell.length_c   1.000
_cell.angle_alpha   90.00
_cell.angle_beta   90.00
_cell.angle_gamma   90.00
#
_symmetry.space_group_name_H-M   'P 1'
#
loop_
_entity.id
_entity.type
_entity.pdbx_description
1 polymer ?
#
loop_
_entity_poly.entity_id
_entity_poly.type
_entity_poly.pdbx_seq_one_letter_code
_entity_poly.pdbx_strand_id
1 'polypeptide(L)'
;MFKSIRTTSGANPLWGTPRIVGELGKLGITVAKSTVDKYRVRSGNPPSPTWKTFLKNHLNDLVSIDFLIVPTIRFKLLYVFIVLAHSRRKVLHFNVTANPTAQWAAQQIAEAFPWDGAPKYLLRDRDAIYGAEFRKRIRAMGIEQVLSAPRSPWQISFVERLIGTV
;
A
#
# COMPACT_ATOMS: atom_id res chain seq x y z
N MET A 1 -15.39 -9.94 -27.56
CA MET A 1 -14.37 -8.90 -27.28
C MET A 1 -14.71 -8.09 -26.03
N PHE A 2 -15.77 -7.28 -25.96
CA PHE A 2 -16.08 -6.44 -24.78
C PHE A 2 -16.40 -7.25 -23.52
N LYS A 3 -17.09 -8.38 -23.67
CA LYS A 3 -17.34 -9.30 -22.56
C LYS A 3 -16.02 -9.83 -21.96
N SER A 4 -15.05 -10.18 -22.80
CA SER A 4 -13.74 -10.66 -22.36
C SER A 4 -12.98 -9.60 -21.58
N ILE A 5 -12.99 -8.32 -22.01
CA ILE A 5 -12.38 -7.21 -21.28
C ILE A 5 -13.01 -7.08 -19.88
N ARG A 6 -14.33 -7.10 -19.78
CA ARG A 6 -15.05 -6.98 -18.51
C ARG A 6 -14.79 -8.18 -17.60
N THR A 7 -14.80 -9.39 -18.13
CA THR A 7 -14.54 -10.61 -17.36
C THR A 7 -13.10 -10.60 -16.82
N THR A 8 -12.11 -10.33 -17.67
CA THR A 8 -10.69 -10.31 -17.27
C THR A 8 -10.41 -9.20 -16.25
N SER A 9 -10.96 -8.00 -16.45
CA SER A 9 -10.75 -6.88 -15.51
C SER A 9 -11.54 -7.06 -14.21
N GLY A 10 -12.71 -7.68 -14.24
CA GLY A 10 -13.50 -7.98 -13.04
C GLY A 10 -12.87 -9.07 -12.18
N ALA A 11 -12.34 -10.13 -12.82
CA ALA A 11 -11.63 -11.20 -12.13
C ALA A 11 -10.27 -10.72 -11.54
N ASN A 12 -9.67 -9.68 -12.13
CA ASN A 12 -8.36 -9.17 -11.75
C ASN A 12 -8.39 -7.65 -11.52
N PRO A 13 -9.01 -7.18 -10.45
CA PRO A 13 -9.23 -5.75 -10.21
C PRO A 13 -7.96 -4.88 -10.16
N LEU A 14 -6.82 -5.48 -9.84
CA LEU A 14 -5.53 -4.80 -9.74
C LEU A 14 -4.76 -4.70 -11.06
N TRP A 15 -5.27 -5.33 -12.14
CA TRP A 15 -4.57 -5.27 -13.41
C TRP A 15 -4.79 -3.94 -14.11
N GLY A 16 -3.69 -3.30 -14.46
CA GLY A 16 -3.69 -2.11 -15.32
C GLY A 16 -4.01 -2.46 -16.78
N THR A 17 -4.39 -1.46 -17.55
CA THR A 17 -4.70 -1.59 -18.98
C THR A 17 -3.63 -2.32 -19.79
N PRO A 18 -2.31 -2.03 -19.64
CA PRO A 18 -1.28 -2.73 -20.40
C PRO A 18 -1.28 -4.24 -20.13
N ARG A 19 -1.49 -4.65 -18.88
CA ARG A 19 -1.52 -6.08 -18.52
C ARG A 19 -2.75 -6.77 -19.10
N ILE A 20 -3.92 -6.14 -19.04
CA ILE A 20 -5.15 -6.69 -19.63
C ILE A 20 -4.99 -6.85 -21.14
N VAL A 21 -4.41 -5.88 -21.85
CA VAL A 21 -4.12 -5.97 -23.29
C VAL A 21 -3.19 -7.14 -23.58
N GLY A 22 -2.12 -7.32 -22.80
CA GLY A 22 -1.17 -8.41 -22.95
C GLY A 22 -1.82 -9.79 -22.75
N GLU A 23 -2.64 -9.96 -21.73
CA GLU A 23 -3.33 -11.23 -21.46
C GLU A 23 -4.39 -11.55 -22.51
N LEU A 24 -5.13 -10.55 -22.99
CA LEU A 24 -6.07 -10.73 -24.10
C LEU A 24 -5.34 -11.11 -25.40
N GLY A 25 -4.16 -10.51 -25.64
CA GLY A 25 -3.31 -10.85 -26.77
C GLY A 25 -2.85 -12.31 -26.76
N LYS A 26 -2.52 -12.88 -25.60
CA LYS A 26 -2.21 -14.31 -25.44
C LYS A 26 -3.38 -15.23 -25.80
N LEU A 27 -4.61 -14.74 -25.65
CA LEU A 27 -5.83 -15.44 -26.04
C LEU A 27 -6.24 -15.17 -27.49
N GLY A 28 -5.35 -14.56 -28.31
CA GLY A 28 -5.63 -14.22 -29.71
C GLY A 28 -6.57 -13.02 -29.90
N ILE A 29 -6.86 -12.26 -28.84
CA ILE A 29 -7.76 -11.10 -28.89
C ILE A 29 -6.92 -9.81 -28.95
N THR A 30 -6.78 -9.25 -30.14
CA THR A 30 -6.09 -7.97 -30.35
C THR A 30 -7.03 -6.80 -30.04
N VAL A 31 -6.67 -5.97 -29.04
CA VAL A 31 -7.46 -4.79 -28.65
C VAL A 31 -6.57 -3.58 -28.40
N ALA A 32 -7.05 -2.40 -28.76
CA ALA A 32 -6.35 -1.15 -28.46
C ALA A 32 -6.45 -0.82 -26.95
N LYS A 33 -5.41 -0.16 -26.40
CA LYS A 33 -5.42 0.30 -25.00
C LYS A 33 -6.63 1.15 -24.68
N SER A 34 -7.00 2.09 -25.57
CA SER A 34 -8.18 2.95 -25.43
C SER A 34 -9.49 2.18 -25.30
N THR A 35 -9.63 1.05 -26.02
CA THR A 35 -10.79 0.17 -25.92
C THR A 35 -10.83 -0.51 -24.56
N VAL A 36 -9.70 -1.01 -24.07
CA VAL A 36 -9.63 -1.62 -22.73
C VAL A 36 -9.94 -0.57 -21.66
N ASP A 37 -9.39 0.64 -21.75
CA ASP A 37 -9.66 1.71 -20.79
C ASP A 37 -11.13 2.11 -20.73
N LYS A 38 -11.83 2.06 -21.86
CA LYS A 38 -13.27 2.36 -21.96
C LYS A 38 -14.13 1.29 -21.32
N TYR A 39 -13.78 0.02 -21.49
CA TYR A 39 -14.66 -1.12 -21.12
C TYR A 39 -14.21 -1.92 -19.91
N ARG A 40 -13.00 -1.68 -19.35
CA ARG A 40 -12.55 -2.35 -18.14
C ARG A 40 -13.43 -1.99 -16.95
N VAL A 41 -13.70 -2.99 -16.12
CA VAL A 41 -14.29 -2.75 -14.81
C VAL A 41 -13.26 -2.05 -13.96
N ARG A 42 -13.47 -0.78 -13.65
CA ARG A 42 -12.67 -0.05 -12.69
C ARG A 42 -13.13 -0.47 -11.31
N SER A 43 -12.39 -1.38 -10.66
CA SER A 43 -12.64 -1.66 -9.26
C SER A 43 -11.96 -0.58 -8.44
N GLY A 44 -12.74 0.30 -7.98
CA GLY A 44 -12.32 1.36 -7.09
C GLY A 44 -13.23 2.55 -7.29
N ASN A 45 -14.18 2.70 -6.39
CA ASN A 45 -14.77 4.02 -6.22
C ASN A 45 -13.60 4.98 -5.96
N PRO A 46 -13.57 6.16 -6.60
CA PRO A 46 -12.61 7.19 -6.25
C PRO A 46 -12.68 7.40 -4.74
N PRO A 47 -11.57 7.75 -4.10
CA PRO A 47 -11.57 7.99 -2.64
C PRO A 47 -12.76 8.86 -2.28
N SER A 48 -13.51 8.48 -1.26
CA SER A 48 -14.67 9.26 -0.83
C SER A 48 -14.23 10.71 -0.59
N PRO A 49 -15.11 11.71 -0.79
CA PRO A 49 -14.80 13.09 -0.45
C PRO A 49 -14.29 13.21 0.99
N THR A 50 -14.80 12.40 1.89
CA THR A 50 -14.39 12.29 3.30
C THR A 50 -12.93 11.83 3.44
N TRP A 51 -12.48 10.83 2.65
CA TRP A 51 -11.09 10.37 2.67
C TRP A 51 -10.13 11.44 2.16
N LYS A 52 -10.46 12.11 1.06
CA LYS A 52 -9.67 13.23 0.53
C LYS A 52 -9.56 14.36 1.54
N THR A 53 -10.67 14.69 2.20
CA THR A 53 -10.71 15.74 3.22
C THR A 53 -9.88 15.34 4.45
N PHE A 54 -9.98 14.11 4.90
CA PHE A 54 -9.15 13.57 5.99
C PHE A 54 -7.65 13.71 5.65
N LEU A 55 -7.22 13.22 4.49
CA LEU A 55 -5.81 13.32 4.06
C LEU A 55 -5.35 14.78 4.01
N LYS A 56 -6.15 15.68 3.42
CA LYS A 56 -5.80 17.09 3.31
C LYS A 56 -5.61 17.76 4.68
N ASN A 57 -6.48 17.42 5.63
CA ASN A 57 -6.46 18.04 6.96
C ASN A 57 -5.39 17.48 7.88
N HIS A 58 -4.93 16.23 7.65
CA HIS A 58 -4.00 15.53 8.53
C HIS A 58 -2.67 15.14 7.86
N LEU A 59 -2.37 15.73 6.71
CA LEU A 59 -1.20 15.37 5.90
C LEU A 59 0.13 15.51 6.69
N ASN A 60 0.22 16.50 7.56
CA ASN A 60 1.41 16.77 8.35
C ASN A 60 1.61 15.77 9.51
N ASP A 61 0.51 15.24 10.03
CA ASP A 61 0.48 14.34 11.18
C ASP A 61 0.26 12.88 10.77
N LEU A 62 0.30 12.61 9.45
CA LEU A 62 0.05 11.30 8.88
C LEU A 62 1.35 10.66 8.39
N VAL A 63 1.59 9.47 8.88
CA VAL A 63 2.68 8.60 8.45
C VAL A 63 2.10 7.30 7.93
N SER A 64 2.67 6.73 6.90
CA SER A 64 2.32 5.37 6.44
C SER A 64 3.48 4.41 6.59
N ILE A 65 3.14 3.16 6.78
CA ILE A 65 4.07 2.04 6.85
C ILE A 65 3.69 0.97 5.87
N ASP A 66 4.71 0.30 5.35
CA ASP A 66 4.54 -0.83 4.44
C ASP A 66 5.75 -1.75 4.47
N PHE A 67 5.57 -2.98 3.98
CA PHE A 67 6.62 -3.96 3.77
C PHE A 67 6.87 -4.20 2.30
N LEU A 68 8.11 -4.02 1.87
CA LEU A 68 8.60 -4.47 0.57
C LEU A 68 9.31 -5.82 0.75
N ILE A 69 8.96 -6.80 -0.07
CA ILE A 69 9.60 -8.12 -0.06
C ILE A 69 10.65 -8.18 -1.16
N VAL A 70 11.90 -8.43 -0.77
CA VAL A 70 13.03 -8.54 -1.68
C VAL A 70 13.58 -9.97 -1.64
N PRO A 71 13.47 -10.74 -2.74
CA PRO A 71 14.11 -12.03 -2.83
C PRO A 71 15.63 -11.88 -3.01
N THR A 72 16.41 -12.63 -2.24
CA THR A 72 17.86 -12.69 -2.42
C THR A 72 18.24 -13.70 -3.48
N ILE A 73 19.49 -13.61 -4.00
CA ILE A 73 20.07 -14.62 -4.91
C ILE A 73 20.09 -16.05 -4.35
N ARG A 74 20.02 -16.22 -3.05
CA ARG A 74 19.88 -17.52 -2.37
C ARG A 74 18.43 -17.90 -2.07
N PHE A 75 17.46 -17.28 -2.73
CA PHE A 75 16.01 -17.49 -2.56
C PHE A 75 15.49 -17.26 -1.13
N LYS A 76 16.22 -16.54 -0.29
CA LYS A 76 15.72 -16.06 0.99
C LYS A 76 14.94 -14.77 0.77
N LEU A 77 13.82 -14.62 1.45
CA LEU A 77 13.04 -13.41 1.43
C LEU A 77 13.54 -12.45 2.51
N LEU A 78 13.78 -11.22 2.13
CA LEU A 78 14.02 -10.11 3.04
C LEU A 78 12.82 -9.18 3.03
N TYR A 79 12.44 -8.70 4.19
CA TYR A 79 11.35 -7.77 4.39
C TYR A 79 11.94 -6.41 4.72
N VAL A 80 11.73 -5.45 3.85
CA VAL A 80 12.12 -4.06 4.06
C VAL A 80 10.93 -3.31 4.62
N PHE A 81 11.01 -2.90 5.86
CA PHE A 81 10.01 -2.05 6.51
C PHE A 81 10.29 -0.59 6.20
N ILE A 82 9.29 0.15 5.77
CA ILE A 82 9.42 1.55 5.39
C ILE A 82 8.42 2.40 6.18
N VAL A 83 8.89 3.51 6.72
CA VAL A 83 8.08 4.54 7.38
C VAL A 83 8.16 5.81 6.55
N LEU A 84 7.03 6.26 6.01
CA LEU A 84 6.93 7.38 5.08
C LEU A 84 6.07 8.52 5.64
N ALA A 85 6.61 9.73 5.71
CA ALA A 85 5.84 10.94 5.99
C ALA A 85 5.11 11.42 4.74
N HIS A 86 3.80 11.63 4.85
CA HIS A 86 2.98 12.07 3.71
C HIS A 86 3.21 13.53 3.32
N SER A 87 3.44 14.41 4.31
CA SER A 87 3.60 15.86 4.08
C SER A 87 4.74 16.21 3.13
N ARG A 88 5.85 15.49 3.25
CA ARG A 88 7.09 15.74 2.48
C ARG A 88 7.47 14.59 1.56
N ARG A 89 6.68 13.53 1.49
CA ARG A 89 7.01 12.28 0.77
C ARG A 89 8.41 11.78 1.12
N LYS A 90 8.76 11.89 2.40
CA LYS A 90 10.09 11.57 2.90
C LYS A 90 10.05 10.25 3.65
N VAL A 91 11.00 9.36 3.35
CA VAL A 91 11.26 8.19 4.17
C VAL A 91 11.86 8.67 5.49
N LEU A 92 11.17 8.41 6.60
CA LEU A 92 11.61 8.77 7.94
C LEU A 92 12.51 7.70 8.54
N HIS A 93 12.16 6.44 8.26
CA HIS A 93 12.87 5.28 8.77
C HIS A 93 12.70 4.10 7.82
N PHE A 94 13.71 3.25 7.72
CA PHE A 94 13.60 1.94 7.09
C PHE A 94 14.50 0.94 7.82
N ASN A 95 14.12 -0.31 7.78
CA ASN A 95 14.96 -1.39 8.30
C ASN A 95 14.62 -2.71 7.58
N VAL A 96 15.52 -3.68 7.66
CA VAL A 96 15.44 -4.94 6.92
C VAL A 96 15.49 -6.10 7.89
N THR A 97 14.63 -7.09 7.69
CA THR A 97 14.62 -8.32 8.47
C THR A 97 14.28 -9.53 7.60
N ALA A 98 14.77 -10.69 7.97
CA ALA A 98 14.32 -11.96 7.39
C ALA A 98 13.07 -12.52 8.11
N ASN A 99 12.77 -12.04 9.34
CA ASN A 99 11.69 -12.54 10.18
C ASN A 99 10.84 -11.38 10.71
N PRO A 100 9.88 -10.85 9.91
CA PRO A 100 9.03 -9.76 10.33
C PRO A 100 8.03 -10.25 11.38
N THR A 101 8.15 -9.72 12.59
CA THR A 101 7.20 -9.97 13.68
C THR A 101 6.48 -8.70 14.09
N ALA A 102 5.31 -8.83 14.71
CA ALA A 102 4.56 -7.69 15.24
C ALA A 102 5.39 -6.87 16.25
N GLN A 103 6.17 -7.54 17.07
CA GLN A 103 7.04 -6.90 18.05
C GLN A 103 8.17 -6.13 17.37
N TRP A 104 8.82 -6.74 16.37
CA TRP A 104 9.88 -6.08 15.60
C TRP A 104 9.35 -4.86 14.86
N ALA A 105 8.21 -4.97 14.17
CA ALA A 105 7.60 -3.85 13.46
C ALA A 105 7.23 -2.70 14.41
N ALA A 106 6.71 -2.99 15.59
CA ALA A 106 6.41 -1.99 16.61
C ALA A 106 7.67 -1.31 17.16
N GLN A 107 8.77 -2.05 17.27
CA GLN A 107 10.07 -1.49 17.66
C GLN A 107 10.57 -0.50 16.59
N GLN A 108 10.40 -0.81 15.29
CA GLN A 108 10.80 0.08 14.21
C GLN A 108 10.04 1.42 14.26
N ILE A 109 8.76 1.43 14.67
CA ILE A 109 8.03 2.68 14.87
C ILE A 109 8.59 3.45 16.06
N ALA A 110 8.93 2.78 17.16
CA ALA A 110 9.53 3.45 18.32
C ALA A 110 10.90 4.08 17.97
N GLU A 111 11.69 3.41 17.13
CA GLU A 111 12.97 3.94 16.63
C GLU A 111 12.81 5.09 15.64
N ALA A 112 11.76 5.04 14.81
CA ALA A 112 11.45 6.13 13.87
C ALA A 112 11.03 7.42 14.57
N PHE A 113 10.41 7.31 15.75
CA PHE A 113 9.88 8.44 16.51
C PHE A 113 10.38 8.43 17.95
N PRO A 114 11.65 8.72 18.17
CA PRO A 114 12.17 8.90 19.52
C PRO A 114 11.55 10.16 20.15
N TRP A 115 11.24 10.08 21.44
CA TRP A 115 10.68 11.17 22.22
C TRP A 115 9.25 11.58 21.75
N ASP A 116 8.90 12.85 21.89
CA ASP A 116 7.56 13.39 21.62
C ASP A 116 7.24 13.64 20.14
N GLY A 117 8.02 13.08 19.22
CA GLY A 117 7.85 13.27 17.77
C GLY A 117 6.87 12.32 17.08
N ALA A 118 6.08 11.55 17.85
CA ALA A 118 5.17 10.56 17.27
C ALA A 118 4.07 11.22 16.43
N PRO A 119 3.73 10.65 15.24
CA PRO A 119 2.66 11.16 14.41
C PRO A 119 1.30 10.90 15.09
N LYS A 120 0.31 11.73 14.79
CA LYS A 120 -1.04 11.50 15.28
C LYS A 120 -1.70 10.30 14.63
N TYR A 121 -1.45 10.08 13.34
CA TYR A 121 -2.06 9.02 12.54
C TYR A 121 -1.03 8.13 11.87
N LEU A 122 -1.23 6.82 11.97
CA LEU A 122 -0.44 5.79 11.30
C LEU A 122 -1.32 5.04 10.31
N LEU A 123 -1.12 5.28 9.02
CA LEU A 123 -1.78 4.57 7.94
C LEU A 123 -1.04 3.27 7.64
N ARG A 124 -1.75 2.17 7.62
CA ARG A 124 -1.22 0.86 7.26
C ARG A 124 -2.27 0.01 6.54
N ASP A 125 -1.82 -1.04 5.91
CA ASP A 125 -2.68 -2.09 5.38
C ASP A 125 -3.19 -3.04 6.49
N ARG A 126 -3.84 -4.12 6.08
CA ARG A 126 -4.41 -5.14 6.96
C ARG A 126 -3.54 -6.39 7.08
N ASP A 127 -2.23 -6.28 6.83
CA ASP A 127 -1.33 -7.41 6.93
C ASP A 127 -1.36 -8.01 8.35
N ALA A 128 -1.27 -9.35 8.39
CA ALA A 128 -1.27 -10.12 9.63
C ALA A 128 -0.05 -9.84 10.52
N ILE A 129 1.05 -9.36 9.95
CA ILE A 129 2.25 -8.93 10.68
C ILE A 129 1.91 -7.88 11.75
N TYR A 130 0.92 -7.02 11.48
CA TYR A 130 0.45 -6.01 12.44
C TYR A 130 -0.53 -6.59 13.47
N GLY A 131 -0.09 -7.63 14.19
CA GLY A 131 -0.85 -8.35 15.19
C GLY A 131 -1.21 -7.54 16.44
N ALA A 132 -1.69 -8.23 17.48
CA ALA A 132 -2.16 -7.60 18.70
C ALA A 132 -1.07 -6.80 19.42
N GLU A 133 0.15 -7.34 19.50
CA GLU A 133 1.30 -6.68 20.14
C GLU A 133 1.69 -5.37 19.45
N PHE A 134 1.71 -5.34 18.09
CA PHE A 134 1.91 -4.13 17.33
C PHE A 134 0.86 -3.08 17.70
N ARG A 135 -0.43 -3.45 17.63
CA ARG A 135 -1.54 -2.53 17.91
C ARG A 135 -1.50 -1.97 19.32
N LYS A 136 -1.15 -2.80 20.31
CA LYS A 136 -1.02 -2.40 21.71
C LYS A 136 0.10 -1.37 21.87
N ARG A 137 1.27 -1.61 21.28
CA ARG A 137 2.42 -0.71 21.40
C ARG A 137 2.18 0.63 20.69
N ILE A 138 1.63 0.63 19.49
CA ILE A 138 1.30 1.85 18.75
C ILE A 138 0.28 2.70 19.51
N ARG A 139 -0.75 2.07 20.11
CA ARG A 139 -1.72 2.77 20.95
C ARG A 139 -1.07 3.36 22.21
N ALA A 140 -0.12 2.65 22.83
CA ALA A 140 0.62 3.16 23.99
C ALA A 140 1.50 4.38 23.65
N MET A 141 1.90 4.55 22.39
CA MET A 141 2.60 5.74 21.88
C MET A 141 1.64 6.89 21.54
N GLY A 142 0.33 6.77 21.80
CA GLY A 142 -0.66 7.79 21.47
C GLY A 142 -1.01 7.90 19.99
N ILE A 143 -0.59 6.94 19.17
CA ILE A 143 -0.79 6.97 17.71
C ILE A 143 -2.12 6.30 17.35
N GLU A 144 -2.96 7.00 16.62
CA GLU A 144 -4.21 6.46 16.07
C GLU A 144 -3.94 5.72 14.76
N GLN A 145 -4.34 4.44 14.69
CA GLN A 145 -4.13 3.62 13.52
C GLN A 145 -5.29 3.78 12.52
N VAL A 146 -4.95 4.18 11.31
CA VAL A 146 -5.88 4.28 10.18
C VAL A 146 -5.64 3.09 9.27
N LEU A 147 -6.66 2.25 9.09
CA LEU A 147 -6.58 1.09 8.22
C LEU A 147 -7.04 1.47 6.81
N SER A 148 -6.27 1.08 5.80
CA SER A 148 -6.75 1.16 4.42
C SER A 148 -8.02 0.33 4.24
N ALA A 149 -8.96 0.83 3.45
CA ALA A 149 -10.15 0.07 3.13
C ALA A 149 -9.77 -1.19 2.33
N PRO A 150 -10.48 -2.31 2.52
CA PRO A 150 -10.23 -3.52 1.75
C PRO A 150 -10.27 -3.23 0.24
N ARG A 151 -9.29 -3.74 -0.50
CA ARG A 151 -9.17 -3.55 -1.96
C ARG A 151 -9.05 -2.09 -2.41
N SER A 152 -8.45 -1.24 -1.56
CA SER A 152 -8.31 0.19 -1.83
C SER A 152 -6.83 0.62 -1.85
N PRO A 153 -6.01 0.09 -2.76
CA PRO A 153 -4.57 0.39 -2.82
C PRO A 153 -4.27 1.88 -3.01
N TRP A 154 -5.17 2.63 -3.65
CA TRP A 154 -5.02 4.09 -3.79
C TRP A 154 -4.94 4.87 -2.46
N GLN A 155 -5.35 4.27 -1.35
CA GLN A 155 -5.24 4.89 -0.02
C GLN A 155 -3.80 4.88 0.49
N ILE A 156 -2.97 3.94 0.02
CA ILE A 156 -1.55 3.81 0.36
C ILE A 156 -0.67 4.16 -0.86
N SER A 157 -1.24 4.76 -1.89
CA SER A 157 -0.61 4.99 -3.20
C SER A 157 0.74 5.73 -3.16
N PHE A 158 1.04 6.46 -2.11
CA PHE A 158 2.34 7.12 -1.97
C PHE A 158 3.45 6.14 -1.63
N VAL A 159 3.17 5.17 -0.76
CA VAL A 159 4.12 4.11 -0.41
C VAL A 159 4.31 3.16 -1.59
N GLU A 160 3.20 2.75 -2.23
CA GLU A 160 3.25 1.89 -3.42
C GLU A 160 4.02 2.53 -4.58
N ARG A 161 3.90 3.86 -4.78
CA ARG A 161 4.71 4.56 -5.79
C ARG A 161 6.18 4.58 -5.46
N LEU A 162 6.54 4.78 -4.19
CA LEU A 162 7.94 4.72 -3.76
C LEU A 162 8.52 3.34 -4.04
N ILE A 163 7.80 2.28 -3.65
CA ILE A 163 8.20 0.88 -3.86
C ILE A 163 8.29 0.55 -5.35
N GLY A 164 7.37 1.05 -6.17
CA GLY A 164 7.36 0.82 -7.62
C GLY A 164 8.43 1.59 -8.42
N THR A 165 9.19 2.48 -7.75
CA THR A 165 10.26 3.27 -8.37
C THR A 165 11.65 2.69 -8.05
N VAL A 166 11.74 1.77 -7.09
CA VAL A 166 12.96 1.05 -6.69
C VAL A 166 13.02 -0.29 -7.40
#